data_bac9e8075ba33ed8cd040cd71423fce3
#
_entry.id   bac9e8075ba33ed8cd040cd71423fce3
#
_cell.length_a   1.000
_cell.length_b   1.000
_cell.length_c   1.000
_cell.angle_alpha   90.00
_cell.angle_beta   90.00
_cell.angle_gamma   90.00
#
_symmetry.space_group_name_H-M   'P 1'
#
loop_
_entity.id
_entity.type
_entity.pdbx_description
1 polymer ?
#
loop_
_entity_poly.entity_id
_entity_poly.type
_entity_poly.pdbx_seq_one_letter_code
_entity_poly.pdbx_strand_id
1 'polypeptide(L)'
;MSKQTKRIILFIILFSYFLILMDNSIIFTSTVKIAQNLNMNSASLSWVSNAYTITFGGFLLLAGRLGDLFGRKRIFIFGLFIFGLSSLSIGIAQTSTQIITFRAIQGIGSAIIAPTSLALLMDHFEGKARTKAISYYGATAGIGSSIGLLLGGWLTSVISWRSGFLINVPFTIILISLTVMYIKPTIVHRIKVDYIGAILSVIATMTLVYGMTNKSLVAVIIGLILLIVFIILEKKLTFALMPMSLFQNKVRTGAYIGRFIFMMAMLSYWFILPQIMQHLYHFNPLQAGMAFLPLTIVNFIAALYLPRLTEKLGDTRVLMLGQIILTLGMIITAILNPLHGYWLAIGLPMILTGLGQGWLLAPLTSAGIYGVDAKLSGAASGMTNTMHQLGGPIGLSIIVFFTSHIVNLVNYYHVVMWLIVMYMLLGTVILWLTQRSSNKI
;
A
#
# COMPACT_ATOMS: atom_id res chain seq x y z
N MET A 1 34.05 -0.23 5.57
CA MET A 1 33.47 -0.80 4.33
C MET A 1 33.96 -0.03 3.11
N SER A 2 34.30 -0.73 2.00
CA SER A 2 34.67 -0.06 0.74
C SER A 2 33.50 0.74 0.16
N LYS A 3 33.79 1.75 -0.67
CA LYS A 3 32.77 2.54 -1.38
C LYS A 3 31.91 1.67 -2.30
N GLN A 4 32.49 0.63 -2.89
CA GLN A 4 31.79 -0.35 -3.75
C GLN A 4 30.81 -1.20 -2.93
N THR A 5 31.24 -1.75 -1.78
CA THR A 5 30.36 -2.52 -0.90
C THR A 5 29.15 -1.71 -0.43
N LYS A 6 29.34 -0.43 -0.07
CA LYS A 6 28.22 0.47 0.30
C LYS A 6 27.23 0.66 -0.84
N ARG A 7 27.69 0.80 -2.11
CA ARG A 7 26.82 0.91 -3.29
C ARG A 7 26.00 -0.36 -3.51
N ILE A 8 26.62 -1.54 -3.37
CA ILE A 8 25.93 -2.84 -3.53
C ILE A 8 24.86 -3.00 -2.46
N ILE A 9 25.16 -2.68 -1.20
CA ILE A 9 24.17 -2.75 -0.11
C ILE A 9 23.00 -1.79 -0.35
N LEU A 10 23.27 -0.57 -0.81
CA LEU A 10 22.23 0.38 -1.16
C LEU A 10 21.35 -0.17 -2.30
N PHE A 11 21.95 -0.76 -3.32
CA PHE A 11 21.21 -1.40 -4.41
C PHE A 11 20.31 -2.53 -3.90
N ILE A 12 20.83 -3.45 -3.06
CA ILE A 12 20.03 -4.54 -2.46
C ILE A 12 18.79 -3.98 -1.76
N ILE A 13 18.97 -2.95 -0.92
CA ILE A 13 17.90 -2.35 -0.13
C ILE A 13 16.86 -1.66 -1.01
N LEU A 14 17.29 -0.82 -1.94
CA LEU A 14 16.40 -0.07 -2.81
C LEU A 14 15.66 -0.99 -3.79
N PHE A 15 16.37 -1.96 -4.36
CA PHE A 15 15.78 -2.86 -5.36
C PHE A 15 14.82 -3.87 -4.75
N SER A 16 15.07 -4.35 -3.51
CA SER A 16 14.10 -5.19 -2.80
C SER A 16 12.80 -4.45 -2.48
N TYR A 17 12.90 -3.19 -2.08
CA TYR A 17 11.71 -2.36 -1.84
C TYR A 17 10.98 -2.01 -3.15
N PHE A 18 11.73 -1.73 -4.21
CA PHE A 18 11.21 -1.55 -5.57
C PHE A 18 10.39 -2.75 -6.02
N LEU A 19 10.89 -3.99 -5.83
CA LEU A 19 10.17 -5.20 -6.23
C LEU A 19 8.82 -5.35 -5.55
N ILE A 20 8.72 -5.05 -4.25
CA ILE A 20 7.45 -5.09 -3.51
C ILE A 20 6.43 -4.13 -4.13
N LEU A 21 6.86 -2.90 -4.41
CA LEU A 21 5.97 -1.85 -4.91
C LEU A 21 5.58 -2.08 -6.37
N MET A 22 6.52 -2.55 -7.17
CA MET A 22 6.29 -2.99 -8.54
C MET A 22 5.27 -4.13 -8.59
N ASP A 23 5.50 -5.20 -7.81
CA ASP A 23 4.59 -6.36 -7.76
C ASP A 23 3.18 -5.98 -7.33
N ASN A 24 3.05 -5.10 -6.33
CA ASN A 24 1.74 -4.60 -5.89
C ASN A 24 1.00 -3.84 -7.00
N SER A 25 1.71 -3.18 -7.91
CA SER A 25 1.12 -2.37 -8.98
C SER A 25 0.88 -3.16 -10.27
N ILE A 26 1.70 -4.18 -10.57
CA ILE A 26 1.55 -5.08 -11.73
C ILE A 26 0.14 -5.66 -11.81
N ILE A 27 -0.44 -6.00 -10.65
CA ILE A 27 -1.74 -6.67 -10.59
C ILE A 27 -2.87 -5.81 -11.17
N PHE A 28 -2.83 -4.50 -11.02
CA PHE A 28 -3.96 -3.63 -11.38
C PHE A 28 -4.29 -3.65 -12.87
N THR A 29 -3.29 -3.76 -13.71
CA THR A 29 -3.47 -3.86 -15.18
C THR A 29 -3.75 -5.28 -15.65
N SER A 30 -3.44 -6.29 -14.83
CA SER A 30 -3.58 -7.71 -15.15
C SER A 30 -4.92 -8.32 -14.73
N THR A 31 -5.70 -7.61 -13.90
CA THR A 31 -6.94 -8.12 -13.26
C THR A 31 -7.94 -8.73 -14.24
N VAL A 32 -8.20 -8.08 -15.38
CA VAL A 32 -9.16 -8.57 -16.38
C VAL A 32 -8.70 -9.90 -16.97
N LYS A 33 -7.42 -10.04 -17.32
CA LYS A 33 -6.86 -11.28 -17.85
C LYS A 33 -6.81 -12.40 -16.80
N ILE A 34 -6.54 -12.07 -15.54
CA ILE A 34 -6.59 -13.01 -14.43
C ILE A 34 -8.02 -13.54 -14.26
N ALA A 35 -9.01 -12.62 -14.22
CA ALA A 35 -10.42 -12.99 -14.08
C ALA A 35 -10.89 -13.90 -15.22
N GLN A 36 -10.54 -13.58 -16.46
CA GLN A 36 -10.87 -14.38 -17.64
C GLN A 36 -10.22 -15.78 -17.60
N ASN A 37 -8.94 -15.88 -17.25
CA ASN A 37 -8.20 -17.14 -17.25
C ASN A 37 -8.59 -18.09 -16.10
N LEU A 38 -8.97 -17.54 -14.94
CA LEU A 38 -9.27 -18.31 -13.75
C LEU A 38 -10.78 -18.33 -13.40
N ASN A 39 -11.62 -17.84 -14.33
CA ASN A 39 -13.09 -17.76 -14.18
C ASN A 39 -13.51 -17.11 -12.84
N MET A 40 -12.92 -15.92 -12.53
CA MET A 40 -13.15 -15.21 -11.27
C MET A 40 -14.27 -14.18 -11.42
N ASN A 41 -15.17 -14.15 -10.45
CA ASN A 41 -16.12 -13.05 -10.27
C ASN A 41 -15.44 -11.86 -9.55
N SER A 42 -16.13 -10.72 -9.47
CA SER A 42 -15.60 -9.50 -8.86
C SER A 42 -15.20 -9.70 -7.39
N ALA A 43 -15.93 -10.54 -6.64
CA ALA A 43 -15.64 -10.84 -5.25
C ALA A 43 -14.32 -11.60 -5.12
N SER A 44 -14.14 -12.72 -5.83
CA SER A 44 -12.89 -13.49 -5.81
C SER A 44 -11.71 -12.71 -6.43
N LEU A 45 -11.95 -11.89 -7.45
CA LEU A 45 -10.92 -11.06 -8.05
C LEU A 45 -10.39 -10.01 -7.07
N SER A 46 -11.25 -9.37 -6.26
CA SER A 46 -10.81 -8.43 -5.24
C SER A 46 -9.88 -9.06 -4.19
N TRP A 47 -10.06 -10.36 -3.92
CA TRP A 47 -9.21 -11.12 -2.99
C TRP A 47 -7.78 -11.27 -3.48
N VAL A 48 -7.51 -11.22 -4.78
CA VAL A 48 -6.14 -11.27 -5.30
C VAL A 48 -5.30 -10.08 -4.81
N SER A 49 -5.92 -8.91 -4.64
CA SER A 49 -5.28 -7.74 -4.02
C SER A 49 -5.43 -7.72 -2.51
N ASN A 50 -6.64 -8.00 -1.99
CA ASN A 50 -6.96 -7.91 -0.57
C ASN A 50 -6.13 -8.87 0.28
N ALA A 51 -5.99 -10.13 -0.14
CA ALA A 51 -5.21 -11.14 0.60
C ALA A 51 -3.76 -10.71 0.82
N TYR A 52 -3.13 -10.16 -0.20
CA TYR A 52 -1.77 -9.63 -0.12
C TYR A 52 -1.68 -8.42 0.83
N THR A 53 -2.55 -7.41 0.64
CA THR A 53 -2.47 -6.17 1.42
C THR A 53 -2.83 -6.36 2.89
N ILE A 54 -3.76 -7.26 3.20
CA ILE A 54 -4.12 -7.59 4.60
C ILE A 54 -2.95 -8.28 5.31
N THR A 55 -2.34 -9.28 4.69
CA THR A 55 -1.19 -9.98 5.31
C THR A 55 0.03 -9.08 5.35
N PHE A 56 0.27 -8.26 4.33
CA PHE A 56 1.33 -7.26 4.34
C PHE A 56 1.13 -6.28 5.50
N GLY A 57 -0.02 -5.64 5.63
CA GLY A 57 -0.30 -4.67 6.67
C GLY A 57 -0.37 -5.26 8.07
N GLY A 58 -1.03 -6.42 8.23
CA GLY A 58 -1.24 -7.06 9.51
C GLY A 58 0.04 -7.61 10.13
N PHE A 59 0.96 -8.14 9.32
CA PHE A 59 2.26 -8.64 9.82
C PHE A 59 3.38 -7.59 9.81
N LEU A 60 3.15 -6.37 9.31
CA LEU A 60 4.20 -5.36 9.15
C LEU A 60 4.88 -4.98 10.48
N LEU A 61 4.10 -4.75 11.54
CA LEU A 61 4.61 -4.39 12.86
C LEU A 61 5.35 -5.55 13.52
N LEU A 62 4.82 -6.76 13.39
CA LEU A 62 5.46 -7.98 13.86
C LEU A 62 6.81 -8.20 13.17
N ALA A 63 6.82 -8.11 11.86
CA ALA A 63 8.01 -8.36 11.04
C ALA A 63 9.14 -7.36 11.34
N GLY A 64 8.82 -6.10 11.65
CA GLY A 64 9.80 -5.13 12.12
C GLY A 64 10.51 -5.58 13.40
N ARG A 65 9.79 -6.24 14.33
CA ARG A 65 10.36 -6.80 15.57
C ARG A 65 11.15 -8.09 15.34
N LEU A 66 10.73 -8.91 14.38
CA LEU A 66 11.44 -10.17 14.07
C LEU A 66 12.88 -9.92 13.60
N GLY A 67 13.15 -8.83 12.89
CA GLY A 67 14.48 -8.44 12.47
C GLY A 67 15.43 -8.20 13.66
N ASP A 68 14.95 -7.60 14.73
CA ASP A 68 15.73 -7.36 15.94
C ASP A 68 15.93 -8.66 16.75
N LEU A 69 14.98 -9.60 16.69
CA LEU A 69 14.95 -10.83 17.46
C LEU A 69 15.84 -11.95 16.85
N PHE A 70 15.83 -12.09 15.53
CA PHE A 70 16.52 -13.19 14.82
C PHE A 70 17.69 -12.71 13.96
N GLY A 71 17.91 -11.39 13.92
CA GLY A 71 18.92 -10.73 13.10
C GLY A 71 18.39 -10.32 11.73
N ARG A 72 18.56 -9.04 11.41
CA ARG A 72 17.99 -8.39 10.20
C ARG A 72 18.37 -9.08 8.90
N LYS A 73 19.64 -9.51 8.75
CA LYS A 73 20.10 -10.24 7.56
C LYS A 73 19.31 -11.54 7.35
N ARG A 74 19.15 -12.36 8.40
CA ARG A 74 18.46 -13.66 8.29
C ARG A 74 17.00 -13.49 7.95
N ILE A 75 16.33 -12.57 8.65
CA ILE A 75 14.91 -12.27 8.43
C ILE A 75 14.69 -11.67 7.05
N PHE A 76 15.58 -10.81 6.58
CA PHE A 76 15.49 -10.25 5.23
C PHE A 76 15.61 -11.31 4.13
N ILE A 77 16.56 -12.24 4.25
CA ILE A 77 16.70 -13.40 3.34
C ILE A 77 15.43 -14.25 3.36
N PHE A 78 14.89 -14.53 4.55
CA PHE A 78 13.67 -15.31 4.71
C PHE A 78 12.47 -14.62 4.05
N GLY A 79 12.33 -13.28 4.21
CA GLY A 79 11.30 -12.50 3.52
C GLY A 79 11.42 -12.57 2.00
N LEU A 80 12.63 -12.40 1.45
CA LEU A 80 12.91 -12.54 0.02
C LEU A 80 12.59 -13.95 -0.50
N PHE A 81 12.92 -14.98 0.27
CA PHE A 81 12.63 -16.38 -0.08
C PHE A 81 11.11 -16.63 -0.15
N ILE A 82 10.34 -16.19 0.87
CA ILE A 82 8.88 -16.31 0.87
C ILE A 82 8.30 -15.53 -0.33
N PHE A 83 8.73 -14.31 -0.56
CA PHE A 83 8.24 -13.48 -1.64
C PHE A 83 8.53 -14.10 -3.02
N GLY A 84 9.75 -14.59 -3.26
CA GLY A 84 10.15 -15.24 -4.50
C GLY A 84 9.41 -16.55 -4.75
N LEU A 85 9.32 -17.42 -3.72
CA LEU A 85 8.62 -18.70 -3.81
C LEU A 85 7.12 -18.51 -4.07
N SER A 86 6.49 -17.56 -3.37
CA SER A 86 5.07 -17.23 -3.61
C SER A 86 4.87 -16.64 -5.01
N SER A 87 5.78 -15.80 -5.50
CA SER A 87 5.73 -15.27 -6.87
C SER A 87 5.81 -16.37 -7.92
N LEU A 88 6.68 -17.38 -7.71
CA LEU A 88 6.75 -18.57 -8.56
C LEU A 88 5.42 -19.34 -8.52
N SER A 89 4.89 -19.58 -7.32
CA SER A 89 3.64 -20.33 -7.13
C SER A 89 2.43 -19.60 -7.76
N ILE A 90 2.38 -18.27 -7.70
CA ILE A 90 1.37 -17.47 -8.39
C ILE A 90 1.51 -17.60 -9.91
N GLY A 91 2.75 -17.56 -10.42
CA GLY A 91 3.02 -17.69 -11.85
C GLY A 91 2.56 -19.01 -12.46
N ILE A 92 2.47 -20.08 -11.66
CA ILE A 92 2.00 -21.40 -12.10
C ILE A 92 0.57 -21.73 -11.60
N ALA A 93 -0.11 -20.81 -10.91
CA ALA A 93 -1.45 -21.02 -10.36
C ALA A 93 -2.48 -21.30 -11.46
N GLN A 94 -3.36 -22.27 -11.22
CA GLN A 94 -4.41 -22.72 -12.14
C GLN A 94 -5.82 -22.44 -11.61
N THR A 95 -5.97 -22.09 -10.34
CA THR A 95 -7.26 -21.83 -9.70
C THR A 95 -7.25 -20.49 -8.95
N SER A 96 -8.46 -19.92 -8.76
CA SER A 96 -8.66 -18.71 -7.97
C SER A 96 -8.17 -18.88 -6.51
N THR A 97 -8.39 -20.04 -5.92
CA THR A 97 -7.96 -20.33 -4.55
C THR A 97 -6.42 -20.33 -4.45
N GLN A 98 -5.74 -20.94 -5.42
CA GLN A 98 -4.26 -20.95 -5.43
C GLN A 98 -3.69 -19.54 -5.51
N ILE A 99 -4.14 -18.70 -6.45
CA ILE A 99 -3.60 -17.34 -6.58
C ILE A 99 -3.88 -16.53 -5.31
N ILE A 100 -5.07 -16.60 -4.72
CA ILE A 100 -5.43 -15.87 -3.49
C ILE A 100 -4.55 -16.32 -2.32
N THR A 101 -4.39 -17.65 -2.13
CA THR A 101 -3.55 -18.20 -1.06
C THR A 101 -2.09 -17.78 -1.20
N PHE A 102 -1.52 -17.89 -2.40
CA PHE A 102 -0.14 -17.51 -2.62
C PHE A 102 0.06 -15.99 -2.54
N ARG A 103 -0.94 -15.18 -2.89
CA ARG A 103 -0.93 -13.73 -2.64
C ARG A 103 -0.90 -13.40 -1.15
N ALA A 104 -1.66 -14.13 -0.32
CA ALA A 104 -1.58 -13.97 1.13
C ALA A 104 -0.17 -14.30 1.67
N ILE A 105 0.44 -15.39 1.21
CA ILE A 105 1.80 -15.78 1.62
C ILE A 105 2.84 -14.77 1.10
N GLN A 106 2.69 -14.27 -0.12
CA GLN A 106 3.55 -13.24 -0.70
C GLN A 106 3.49 -11.93 0.11
N GLY A 107 2.31 -11.55 0.61
CA GLY A 107 2.13 -10.39 1.49
C GLY A 107 2.91 -10.53 2.81
N ILE A 108 3.02 -11.74 3.38
CA ILE A 108 3.89 -11.99 4.55
C ILE A 108 5.37 -11.73 4.19
N GLY A 109 5.83 -12.21 3.04
CA GLY A 109 7.18 -11.91 2.54
C GLY A 109 7.44 -10.40 2.44
N SER A 110 6.50 -9.67 1.87
CA SER A 110 6.57 -8.19 1.74
C SER A 110 6.57 -7.49 3.10
N ALA A 111 5.75 -7.97 4.05
CA ALA A 111 5.72 -7.47 5.42
C ALA A 111 7.08 -7.59 6.12
N ILE A 112 7.84 -8.61 5.79
CA ILE A 112 9.19 -8.84 6.32
C ILE A 112 10.21 -7.95 5.60
N ILE A 113 10.19 -7.89 4.28
CA ILE A 113 11.20 -7.18 3.48
C ILE A 113 11.14 -5.67 3.74
N ALA A 114 9.95 -5.05 3.75
CA ALA A 114 9.81 -3.60 3.83
C ALA A 114 10.47 -2.98 5.08
N PRO A 115 10.12 -3.36 6.33
CA PRO A 115 10.76 -2.79 7.51
C PRO A 115 12.22 -3.21 7.66
N THR A 116 12.57 -4.45 7.25
CA THR A 116 13.95 -4.97 7.39
C THR A 116 14.90 -4.29 6.43
N SER A 117 14.46 -3.96 5.20
CA SER A 117 15.27 -3.19 4.24
C SER A 117 15.58 -1.80 4.75
N LEU A 118 14.59 -1.11 5.35
CA LEU A 118 14.82 0.21 5.96
C LEU A 118 15.74 0.11 7.19
N ALA A 119 15.58 -0.92 8.02
CA ALA A 119 16.46 -1.16 9.16
C ALA A 119 17.91 -1.44 8.74
N LEU A 120 18.12 -2.25 7.70
CA LEU A 120 19.45 -2.48 7.12
C LEU A 120 20.07 -1.20 6.55
N LEU A 121 19.25 -0.29 5.97
CA LEU A 121 19.71 1.02 5.53
C LEU A 121 20.24 1.83 6.72
N MET A 122 19.49 1.85 7.83
CA MET A 122 19.89 2.59 9.04
C MET A 122 21.17 2.03 9.68
N ASP A 123 21.43 0.72 9.56
CA ASP A 123 22.63 0.05 10.08
C ASP A 123 23.90 0.35 9.27
N HIS A 124 23.76 0.53 7.96
CA HIS A 124 24.94 0.61 7.06
C HIS A 124 25.28 2.04 6.63
N PHE A 125 24.37 3.01 6.87
CA PHE A 125 24.58 4.40 6.48
C PHE A 125 24.41 5.35 7.67
N GLU A 126 25.26 6.37 7.76
CA GLU A 126 25.27 7.37 8.84
C GLU A 126 25.35 8.79 8.28
N GLY A 127 24.96 9.79 9.09
CA GLY A 127 25.06 11.20 8.78
C GLY A 127 24.42 11.57 7.43
N LYS A 128 25.09 12.39 6.63
CA LYS A 128 24.61 12.84 5.31
C LYS A 128 24.34 11.68 4.34
N ALA A 129 25.11 10.58 4.44
CA ALA A 129 24.91 9.40 3.59
C ALA A 129 23.60 8.69 3.93
N ARG A 130 23.20 8.62 5.19
CA ARG A 130 21.91 8.08 5.65
C ARG A 130 20.75 8.91 5.10
N THR A 131 20.80 10.23 5.26
CA THR A 131 19.76 11.14 4.74
C THR A 131 19.55 10.94 3.24
N LYS A 132 20.66 10.88 2.46
CA LYS A 132 20.60 10.63 1.01
C LYS A 132 20.02 9.24 0.67
N ALA A 133 20.38 8.20 1.41
CA ALA A 133 19.87 6.84 1.21
C ALA A 133 18.36 6.75 1.51
N ILE A 134 17.88 7.41 2.57
CA ILE A 134 16.45 7.51 2.90
C ILE A 134 15.69 8.25 1.79
N SER A 135 16.24 9.33 1.23
CA SER A 135 15.63 10.04 0.10
C SER A 135 15.46 9.13 -1.12
N TYR A 136 16.49 8.33 -1.44
CA TYR A 136 16.41 7.34 -2.53
C TYR A 136 15.37 6.26 -2.23
N TYR A 137 15.29 5.78 -0.98
CA TYR A 137 14.27 4.81 -0.55
C TYR A 137 12.86 5.35 -0.75
N GLY A 138 12.62 6.60 -0.37
CA GLY A 138 11.33 7.27 -0.60
C GLY A 138 11.00 7.45 -2.09
N ALA A 139 11.99 7.86 -2.92
CA ALA A 139 11.81 7.98 -4.37
C ALA A 139 11.49 6.64 -5.05
N THR A 140 12.07 5.54 -4.53
CA THR A 140 11.81 4.18 -5.03
C THR A 140 10.32 3.81 -4.94
N ALA A 141 9.60 4.35 -3.97
CA ALA A 141 8.16 4.09 -3.80
C ALA A 141 7.33 4.57 -5.01
N GLY A 142 7.53 5.79 -5.44
CA GLY A 142 6.83 6.35 -6.60
C GLY A 142 7.24 5.68 -7.92
N ILE A 143 8.55 5.46 -8.10
CA ILE A 143 9.10 4.83 -9.30
C ILE A 143 8.62 3.37 -9.42
N GLY A 144 8.67 2.60 -8.32
CA GLY A 144 8.25 1.20 -8.30
C GLY A 144 6.80 1.02 -8.68
N SER A 145 5.90 1.82 -8.11
CA SER A 145 4.47 1.76 -8.43
C SER A 145 4.18 2.14 -9.89
N SER A 146 4.83 3.19 -10.41
CA SER A 146 4.63 3.65 -11.80
C SER A 146 5.15 2.63 -12.82
N ILE A 147 6.38 2.12 -12.59
CA ILE A 147 6.96 1.08 -13.45
C ILE A 147 6.12 -0.20 -13.37
N GLY A 148 5.60 -0.56 -12.18
CA GLY A 148 4.76 -1.74 -12.01
C GLY A 148 3.51 -1.71 -12.89
N LEU A 149 2.81 -0.58 -12.97
CA LEU A 149 1.66 -0.42 -13.86
C LEU A 149 2.01 -0.62 -15.33
N LEU A 150 3.11 0.00 -15.78
CA LEU A 150 3.54 -0.09 -17.18
C LEU A 150 4.06 -1.49 -17.53
N LEU A 151 4.94 -2.04 -16.68
CA LEU A 151 5.53 -3.36 -16.86
C LEU A 151 4.47 -4.46 -16.78
N GLY A 152 3.54 -4.35 -15.82
CA GLY A 152 2.40 -5.26 -15.68
C GLY A 152 1.50 -5.25 -16.91
N GLY A 153 1.18 -4.05 -17.40
CA GLY A 153 0.41 -3.89 -18.63
C GLY A 153 1.13 -4.48 -19.86
N TRP A 154 2.43 -4.21 -20.00
CA TRP A 154 3.24 -4.72 -21.11
C TRP A 154 3.37 -6.25 -21.07
N LEU A 155 3.79 -6.82 -19.93
CA LEU A 155 3.95 -8.27 -19.78
C LEU A 155 2.62 -9.01 -20.00
N THR A 156 1.52 -8.46 -19.49
CA THR A 156 0.18 -9.05 -19.66
C THR A 156 -0.32 -8.97 -21.09
N SER A 157 0.04 -7.92 -21.82
CA SER A 157 -0.36 -7.75 -23.24
C SER A 157 0.44 -8.62 -24.20
N VAL A 158 1.76 -8.77 -23.96
CA VAL A 158 2.69 -9.41 -24.91
C VAL A 158 2.90 -10.90 -24.61
N ILE A 159 2.94 -11.26 -23.31
CA ILE A 159 3.28 -12.62 -22.89
C ILE A 159 2.11 -13.25 -22.15
N SER A 160 1.95 -12.89 -20.86
CA SER A 160 0.90 -13.38 -19.97
C SER A 160 0.91 -12.59 -18.65
N TRP A 161 -0.22 -12.50 -17.98
CA TRP A 161 -0.28 -11.96 -16.61
C TRP A 161 0.64 -12.72 -15.62
N ARG A 162 0.90 -14.01 -15.89
CA ARG A 162 1.80 -14.84 -15.09
C ARG A 162 3.23 -14.32 -15.08
N SER A 163 3.68 -13.76 -16.20
CA SER A 163 5.03 -13.21 -16.34
C SER A 163 5.29 -12.04 -15.38
N GLY A 164 4.23 -11.28 -15.04
CA GLY A 164 4.32 -10.21 -14.05
C GLY A 164 4.74 -10.69 -12.66
N PHE A 165 4.40 -11.91 -12.29
CA PHE A 165 4.85 -12.53 -11.03
C PHE A 165 6.17 -13.29 -11.20
N LEU A 166 6.32 -14.04 -12.29
CA LEU A 166 7.54 -14.82 -12.54
C LEU A 166 8.79 -13.98 -12.66
N ILE A 167 8.68 -12.72 -13.09
CA ILE A 167 9.82 -11.77 -13.16
C ILE A 167 10.47 -11.53 -11.80
N ASN A 168 9.71 -11.65 -10.70
CA ASN A 168 10.25 -11.49 -9.35
C ASN A 168 11.23 -12.60 -8.96
N VAL A 169 11.09 -13.80 -9.55
CA VAL A 169 11.86 -14.99 -9.16
C VAL A 169 13.36 -14.80 -9.40
N PRO A 170 13.85 -14.49 -10.61
CA PRO A 170 15.28 -14.27 -10.83
C PRO A 170 15.83 -13.11 -10.00
N PHE A 171 15.06 -12.04 -9.82
CA PHE A 171 15.50 -10.92 -9.00
C PHE A 171 15.63 -11.27 -7.52
N THR A 172 14.71 -12.05 -6.95
CA THR A 172 14.81 -12.49 -5.56
C THR A 172 16.01 -13.42 -5.35
N ILE A 173 16.32 -14.30 -6.30
CA ILE A 173 17.51 -15.16 -6.25
C ILE A 173 18.79 -14.30 -6.24
N ILE A 174 18.87 -13.30 -7.13
CA ILE A 174 20.01 -12.38 -7.17
C ILE A 174 20.13 -11.59 -5.86
N LEU A 175 19.03 -11.06 -5.34
CA LEU A 175 19.03 -10.29 -4.08
C LEU A 175 19.43 -11.16 -2.88
N ILE A 176 18.98 -12.43 -2.80
CA ILE A 176 19.39 -13.36 -1.75
C ILE A 176 20.89 -13.59 -1.84
N SER A 177 21.40 -13.91 -3.03
CA SER A 177 22.83 -14.16 -3.26
C SER A 177 23.69 -12.95 -2.86
N LEU A 178 23.33 -11.76 -3.32
CA LEU A 178 24.02 -10.51 -2.96
C LEU A 178 23.92 -10.22 -1.45
N THR A 179 22.77 -10.48 -0.81
CA THR A 179 22.58 -10.31 0.63
C THR A 179 23.50 -11.25 1.43
N VAL A 180 23.60 -12.51 1.01
CA VAL A 180 24.50 -13.49 1.65
C VAL A 180 25.96 -13.02 1.58
N MET A 181 26.38 -12.50 0.41
CA MET A 181 27.77 -12.10 0.15
C MET A 181 28.17 -10.76 0.79
N TYR A 182 27.31 -9.78 0.78
CA TYR A 182 27.69 -8.38 1.12
C TYR A 182 27.14 -7.86 2.44
N ILE A 183 26.03 -8.39 2.96
CA ILE A 183 25.47 -7.94 4.25
C ILE A 183 26.03 -8.83 5.37
N LYS A 184 26.64 -8.19 6.37
CA LYS A 184 27.13 -8.89 7.57
C LYS A 184 25.97 -9.26 8.51
N PRO A 185 26.11 -10.34 9.31
CA PRO A 185 25.15 -10.65 10.37
C PRO A 185 25.00 -9.47 11.33
N THR A 186 23.77 -9.20 11.73
CA THR A 186 23.43 -8.13 12.69
C THR A 186 23.32 -8.69 14.11
N ILE A 187 23.54 -7.83 15.10
CA ILE A 187 23.40 -8.17 16.52
C ILE A 187 21.93 -8.48 16.80
N VAL A 188 21.72 -9.52 17.58
CA VAL A 188 20.40 -10.00 17.99
C VAL A 188 20.06 -9.41 19.36
N HIS A 189 18.86 -8.84 19.51
CA HIS A 189 18.36 -8.32 20.77
C HIS A 189 17.20 -9.19 21.28
N ARG A 190 17.22 -9.58 22.56
CA ARG A 190 16.10 -10.29 23.18
C ARG A 190 15.00 -9.29 23.52
N ILE A 191 13.96 -9.22 22.68
CA ILE A 191 12.76 -8.39 22.89
C ILE A 191 11.53 -9.28 22.99
N LYS A 192 10.54 -8.84 23.75
CA LYS A 192 9.22 -9.50 23.76
C LYS A 192 8.41 -9.02 22.55
N VAL A 193 7.69 -9.96 21.92
CA VAL A 193 6.91 -9.72 20.72
C VAL A 193 5.49 -10.25 20.91
N ASP A 194 4.50 -9.47 20.51
CA ASP A 194 3.10 -9.86 20.53
C ASP A 194 2.71 -10.60 19.22
N TYR A 195 2.89 -11.90 19.21
CA TYR A 195 2.46 -12.75 18.09
C TYR A 195 0.94 -12.89 18.03
N ILE A 196 0.27 -12.89 19.21
CA ILE A 196 -1.18 -13.10 19.31
C ILE A 196 -1.91 -11.90 18.70
N GLY A 197 -1.51 -10.68 19.07
CA GLY A 197 -2.08 -9.46 18.49
C GLY A 197 -1.88 -9.40 16.97
N ALA A 198 -0.71 -9.76 16.45
CA ALA A 198 -0.47 -9.79 15.01
C ALA A 198 -1.41 -10.77 14.28
N ILE A 199 -1.51 -12.01 14.74
CA ILE A 199 -2.36 -13.03 14.14
C ILE A 199 -3.84 -12.62 14.25
N LEU A 200 -4.25 -12.13 15.42
CA LEU A 200 -5.63 -11.70 15.66
C LEU A 200 -6.02 -10.52 14.76
N SER A 201 -5.14 -9.54 14.55
CA SER A 201 -5.42 -8.40 13.66
C SER A 201 -5.62 -8.85 12.21
N VAL A 202 -4.81 -9.81 11.72
CA VAL A 202 -4.95 -10.39 10.37
C VAL A 202 -6.26 -11.17 10.25
N ILE A 203 -6.56 -12.07 11.18
CA ILE A 203 -7.79 -12.88 11.14
C ILE A 203 -9.02 -11.98 11.22
N ALA A 204 -9.02 -11.00 12.12
CA ALA A 204 -10.12 -10.04 12.27
C ALA A 204 -10.39 -9.28 10.97
N THR A 205 -9.34 -8.74 10.35
CA THR A 205 -9.44 -7.98 9.10
C THR A 205 -9.84 -8.89 7.93
N MET A 206 -9.28 -10.09 7.82
CA MET A 206 -9.66 -11.06 6.79
C MET A 206 -11.14 -11.46 6.92
N THR A 207 -11.62 -11.73 8.14
CA THR A 207 -13.01 -12.13 8.40
C THR A 207 -13.96 -10.98 8.07
N LEU A 208 -13.61 -9.74 8.41
CA LEU A 208 -14.40 -8.54 8.10
C LEU A 208 -14.49 -8.34 6.57
N VAL A 209 -13.36 -8.37 5.88
CA VAL A 209 -13.29 -8.22 4.41
C VAL A 209 -14.06 -9.36 3.72
N TYR A 210 -13.93 -10.59 4.21
CA TYR A 210 -14.69 -11.73 3.69
C TYR A 210 -16.22 -11.53 3.84
N GLY A 211 -16.64 -11.08 5.01
CA GLY A 211 -18.05 -10.79 5.28
C GLY A 211 -18.63 -9.73 4.36
N MET A 212 -17.89 -8.63 4.14
CA MET A 212 -18.27 -7.56 3.22
C MET A 212 -18.31 -8.06 1.76
N THR A 213 -17.27 -8.74 1.31
CA THR A 213 -17.12 -9.18 -0.08
C THR A 213 -18.16 -10.25 -0.45
N ASN A 214 -18.51 -11.15 0.47
CA ASN A 214 -19.46 -12.26 0.25
C ASN A 214 -20.86 -11.99 0.83
N LYS A 215 -21.14 -10.76 1.28
CA LYS A 215 -22.43 -10.33 1.84
C LYS A 215 -22.88 -11.19 3.05
N SER A 216 -21.94 -11.69 3.84
CA SER A 216 -22.20 -12.49 5.04
C SER A 216 -22.23 -11.60 6.27
N LEU A 217 -23.42 -11.22 6.76
CA LEU A 217 -23.58 -10.42 7.97
C LEU A 217 -22.92 -11.07 9.19
N VAL A 218 -23.01 -12.41 9.29
CA VAL A 218 -22.39 -13.18 10.38
C VAL A 218 -20.87 -12.99 10.39
N ALA A 219 -20.22 -13.08 9.23
CA ALA A 219 -18.76 -12.86 9.13
C ALA A 219 -18.39 -11.40 9.43
N VAL A 220 -19.19 -10.40 9.03
CA VAL A 220 -18.98 -9.00 9.41
C VAL A 220 -19.01 -8.83 10.91
N ILE A 221 -20.04 -9.38 11.59
CA ILE A 221 -20.17 -9.29 13.05
C ILE A 221 -18.98 -9.97 13.74
N ILE A 222 -18.60 -11.18 13.31
CA ILE A 222 -17.44 -11.89 13.86
C ILE A 222 -16.17 -11.07 13.67
N GLY A 223 -15.94 -10.51 12.49
CA GLY A 223 -14.78 -9.67 12.20
C GLY A 223 -14.71 -8.43 13.11
N LEU A 224 -15.85 -7.77 13.34
CA LEU A 224 -15.93 -6.62 14.26
C LEU A 224 -15.65 -7.03 15.72
N ILE A 225 -16.20 -8.17 16.17
CA ILE A 225 -15.94 -8.70 17.52
C ILE A 225 -14.42 -8.98 17.67
N LEU A 226 -13.80 -9.63 16.70
CA LEU A 226 -12.35 -9.92 16.73
C LEU A 226 -11.50 -8.64 16.75
N LEU A 227 -11.91 -7.58 16.03
CA LEU A 227 -11.24 -6.27 16.11
C LEU A 227 -11.37 -5.64 17.49
N ILE A 228 -12.55 -5.74 18.12
CA ILE A 228 -12.76 -5.26 19.50
C ILE A 228 -11.88 -6.04 20.49
N VAL A 229 -11.83 -7.37 20.35
CA VAL A 229 -10.96 -8.24 21.17
C VAL A 229 -9.50 -7.85 20.97
N PHE A 230 -9.05 -7.63 19.75
CA PHE A 230 -7.71 -7.13 19.43
C PHE A 230 -7.40 -5.82 20.16
N ILE A 231 -8.27 -4.81 20.07
CA ILE A 231 -8.08 -3.52 20.74
C ILE A 231 -8.03 -3.67 22.27
N ILE A 232 -8.85 -4.55 22.86
CA ILE A 232 -8.84 -4.81 24.31
C ILE A 232 -7.53 -5.49 24.71
N LEU A 233 -7.04 -6.42 23.92
CA LEU A 233 -5.79 -7.13 24.17
C LEU A 233 -4.60 -6.17 24.11
N GLU A 234 -4.53 -5.32 23.06
CA GLU A 234 -3.48 -4.30 22.89
C GLU A 234 -3.44 -3.28 24.05
N LYS A 235 -4.59 -2.96 24.64
CA LYS A 235 -4.66 -2.09 25.83
C LYS A 235 -4.06 -2.71 27.08
N LYS A 236 -4.07 -4.04 27.20
CA LYS A 236 -3.60 -4.77 28.38
C LYS A 236 -2.13 -5.17 28.31
N LEU A 237 -1.58 -5.26 27.10
CA LEU A 237 -0.20 -5.73 26.89
C LEU A 237 0.82 -4.60 27.11
N THR A 238 1.87 -4.91 27.85
CA THR A 238 3.00 -3.98 28.09
C THR A 238 3.93 -3.84 26.87
N PHE A 239 3.89 -4.83 25.98
CA PHE A 239 4.68 -4.89 24.73
C PHE A 239 3.78 -4.97 23.49
N ALA A 240 2.69 -4.22 23.53
CA ALA A 240 1.72 -4.12 22.45
C ALA A 240 2.37 -3.76 21.10
N LEU A 241 1.86 -4.33 20.02
CA LEU A 241 2.25 -3.95 18.66
C LEU A 241 1.77 -2.55 18.32
N MET A 242 0.58 -2.21 18.82
CA MET A 242 -0.12 -0.95 18.62
C MET A 242 -0.34 -0.23 19.96
N PRO A 243 0.69 0.43 20.53
CA PRO A 243 0.55 1.12 21.81
C PRO A 243 -0.56 2.16 21.76
N MET A 244 -1.54 2.08 22.66
CA MET A 244 -2.69 3.00 22.69
C MET A 244 -2.30 4.45 22.95
N SER A 245 -1.13 4.71 23.52
CA SER A 245 -0.56 6.06 23.68
C SER A 245 -0.36 6.78 22.33
N LEU A 246 -0.22 6.03 21.24
CA LEU A 246 -0.13 6.61 19.89
C LEU A 246 -1.42 7.36 19.50
N PHE A 247 -2.57 6.98 20.04
CA PHE A 247 -3.87 7.57 19.72
C PHE A 247 -4.30 8.71 20.64
N GLN A 248 -3.50 9.06 21.66
CA GLN A 248 -3.82 10.15 22.58
C GLN A 248 -3.69 11.54 21.96
N ASN A 249 -2.84 11.70 20.95
CA ASN A 249 -2.66 12.96 20.23
C ASN A 249 -3.62 13.06 19.04
N LYS A 250 -4.46 14.10 19.02
CA LYS A 250 -5.49 14.32 17.97
C LYS A 250 -4.90 14.45 16.57
N VAL A 251 -3.77 15.13 16.40
CA VAL A 251 -3.08 15.32 15.10
C VAL A 251 -2.65 13.97 14.54
N ARG A 252 -2.00 13.17 15.37
CA ARG A 252 -1.51 11.84 15.01
C ARG A 252 -2.64 10.86 14.73
N THR A 253 -3.67 10.83 15.57
CA THR A 253 -4.85 9.98 15.34
C THR A 253 -5.57 10.35 14.05
N GLY A 254 -5.73 11.65 13.78
CA GLY A 254 -6.29 12.13 12.52
C GLY A 254 -5.46 11.70 11.31
N ALA A 255 -4.13 11.71 11.43
CA ALA A 255 -3.25 11.26 10.36
C ALA A 255 -3.39 9.74 10.10
N TYR A 256 -3.50 8.91 11.13
CA TYR A 256 -3.74 7.47 10.99
C TYR A 256 -5.07 7.18 10.30
N ILE A 257 -6.15 7.81 10.75
CA ILE A 257 -7.47 7.64 10.15
C ILE A 257 -7.48 8.21 8.72
N GLY A 258 -6.90 9.39 8.52
CA GLY A 258 -6.76 9.99 7.18
C GLY A 258 -5.98 9.10 6.21
N ARG A 259 -4.89 8.45 6.69
CA ARG A 259 -4.10 7.51 5.89
C ARG A 259 -4.88 6.25 5.52
N PHE A 260 -5.67 5.74 6.45
CA PHE A 260 -6.54 4.60 6.25
C PHE A 260 -7.62 4.90 5.19
N ILE A 261 -8.33 6.03 5.34
CA ILE A 261 -9.39 6.46 4.42
C ILE A 261 -8.82 6.80 3.04
N PHE A 262 -7.66 7.45 2.98
CA PHE A 262 -6.95 7.68 1.73
C PHE A 262 -6.74 6.38 0.95
N MET A 263 -6.30 5.32 1.63
CA MET A 263 -6.09 4.03 0.98
C MET A 263 -7.38 3.29 0.65
N MET A 264 -8.46 3.48 1.42
CA MET A 264 -9.79 2.99 1.02
C MET A 264 -10.16 3.49 -0.38
N ALA A 265 -9.92 4.77 -0.65
CA ALA A 265 -10.19 5.37 -1.94
C ALA A 265 -9.18 4.97 -3.01
N MET A 266 -7.89 5.12 -2.74
CA MET A 266 -6.85 5.00 -3.77
C MET A 266 -6.64 3.57 -4.24
N LEU A 267 -6.65 2.56 -3.33
CA LEU A 267 -6.57 1.16 -3.76
C LEU A 267 -7.77 0.78 -4.62
N SER A 268 -8.97 1.22 -4.24
CA SER A 268 -10.19 0.99 -5.02
C SER A 268 -10.10 1.64 -6.41
N TYR A 269 -9.61 2.88 -6.47
CA TYR A 269 -9.38 3.60 -7.71
C TYR A 269 -8.39 2.87 -8.62
N TRP A 270 -7.23 2.49 -8.10
CA TRP A 270 -6.20 1.78 -8.88
C TRP A 270 -6.61 0.37 -9.28
N PHE A 271 -7.44 -0.29 -8.48
CA PHE A 271 -7.91 -1.64 -8.79
C PHE A 271 -9.04 -1.65 -9.83
N ILE A 272 -10.03 -0.73 -9.69
CA ILE A 272 -11.25 -0.77 -10.50
C ILE A 272 -11.09 -0.01 -11.81
N LEU A 273 -10.41 1.12 -11.82
CA LEU A 273 -10.35 1.99 -12.99
C LEU A 273 -9.67 1.36 -14.21
N PRO A 274 -8.55 0.59 -14.07
CA PRO A 274 -8.00 -0.15 -15.22
C PRO A 274 -8.99 -1.16 -15.81
N GLN A 275 -9.84 -1.78 -14.97
CA GLN A 275 -10.87 -2.72 -15.44
C GLN A 275 -11.93 -1.97 -16.25
N ILE A 276 -12.39 -0.83 -15.76
CA ILE A 276 -13.35 0.02 -16.47
C ILE A 276 -12.78 0.46 -17.82
N MET A 277 -11.52 0.91 -17.87
CA MET A 277 -10.89 1.32 -19.12
C MET A 277 -10.74 0.16 -20.12
N GLN A 278 -10.45 -1.06 -19.63
CA GLN A 278 -10.35 -2.24 -20.50
C GLN A 278 -11.74 -2.67 -21.02
N HIS A 279 -12.79 -2.57 -20.23
CA HIS A 279 -14.15 -2.96 -20.62
C HIS A 279 -14.87 -1.89 -21.44
N LEU A 280 -14.76 -0.60 -21.05
CA LEU A 280 -15.51 0.49 -21.68
C LEU A 280 -14.81 1.08 -22.90
N TYR A 281 -13.48 1.26 -22.83
CA TYR A 281 -12.69 1.85 -23.94
C TYR A 281 -11.94 0.79 -24.73
N HIS A 282 -12.13 -0.51 -24.42
CA HIS A 282 -11.44 -1.62 -25.05
C HIS A 282 -9.90 -1.48 -25.02
N PHE A 283 -9.38 -0.81 -24.00
CA PHE A 283 -7.94 -0.69 -23.81
C PHE A 283 -7.32 -2.07 -23.55
N ASN A 284 -6.19 -2.34 -24.17
CA ASN A 284 -5.39 -3.48 -23.75
C ASN A 284 -4.70 -3.17 -22.39
N PRO A 285 -4.17 -4.17 -21.68
CA PRO A 285 -3.55 -3.95 -20.38
C PRO A 285 -2.43 -2.90 -20.37
N LEU A 286 -1.63 -2.80 -21.45
CA LEU A 286 -0.60 -1.77 -21.57
C LEU A 286 -1.20 -0.36 -21.69
N GLN A 287 -2.22 -0.20 -22.52
CA GLN A 287 -2.93 1.07 -22.67
C GLN A 287 -3.58 1.51 -21.35
N ALA A 288 -4.18 0.57 -20.62
CA ALA A 288 -4.73 0.84 -19.29
C ALA A 288 -3.64 1.28 -18.30
N GLY A 289 -2.45 0.69 -18.34
CA GLY A 289 -1.29 1.13 -17.55
C GLY A 289 -0.79 2.52 -17.93
N MET A 290 -0.64 2.78 -19.24
CA MET A 290 -0.23 4.10 -19.77
C MET A 290 -1.25 5.19 -19.44
N ALA A 291 -2.52 4.84 -19.34
CA ALA A 291 -3.59 5.75 -18.95
C ALA A 291 -3.47 6.29 -17.51
N PHE A 292 -2.58 5.74 -16.67
CA PHE A 292 -2.24 6.32 -15.36
C PHE A 292 -1.06 7.30 -15.39
N LEU A 293 -0.39 7.49 -16.52
CA LEU A 293 0.74 8.43 -16.62
C LEU A 293 0.40 9.87 -16.23
N PRO A 294 -0.77 10.44 -16.58
CA PRO A 294 -1.12 11.78 -16.10
C PRO A 294 -1.08 11.89 -14.57
N LEU A 295 -1.61 10.91 -13.86
CA LEU A 295 -1.58 10.85 -12.40
C LEU A 295 -0.15 10.68 -11.88
N THR A 296 0.58 9.68 -12.37
CA THR A 296 1.88 9.28 -11.80
C THR A 296 2.97 10.31 -12.08
N ILE A 297 3.00 10.91 -13.27
CA ILE A 297 3.97 11.96 -13.62
C ILE A 297 3.71 13.21 -12.78
N VAL A 298 2.45 13.66 -12.70
CA VAL A 298 2.10 14.85 -11.91
C VAL A 298 2.35 14.63 -10.43
N ASN A 299 2.03 13.45 -9.89
CA ASN A 299 2.35 13.07 -8.52
C ASN A 299 3.86 13.15 -8.24
N PHE A 300 4.68 12.63 -9.13
CA PHE A 300 6.14 12.70 -9.01
C PHE A 300 6.65 14.15 -9.03
N ILE A 301 6.19 14.96 -9.99
CA ILE A 301 6.57 16.39 -10.09
C ILE A 301 6.11 17.13 -8.83
N ALA A 302 4.87 16.91 -8.38
CA ALA A 302 4.32 17.55 -7.18
C ALA A 302 5.14 17.21 -5.93
N ALA A 303 5.58 15.95 -5.79
CA ALA A 303 6.44 15.51 -4.69
C ALA A 303 7.83 16.16 -4.72
N LEU A 304 8.41 16.45 -5.89
CA LEU A 304 9.69 17.18 -6.00
C LEU A 304 9.60 18.63 -5.51
N TYR A 305 8.45 19.30 -5.73
CA TYR A 305 8.24 20.67 -5.28
C TYR A 305 7.74 20.77 -3.84
N LEU A 306 7.37 19.66 -3.22
CA LEU A 306 6.81 19.61 -1.87
C LEU A 306 7.68 20.28 -0.81
N PRO A 307 9.03 20.06 -0.72
CA PRO A 307 9.84 20.71 0.31
C PRO A 307 9.77 22.24 0.27
N ARG A 308 9.80 22.83 -0.94
CA ARG A 308 9.67 24.29 -1.10
C ARG A 308 8.30 24.80 -0.69
N LEU A 309 7.27 24.01 -0.91
CA LEU A 309 5.89 24.37 -0.57
C LEU A 309 5.66 24.28 0.94
N THR A 310 6.21 23.26 1.60
CA THR A 310 6.12 23.09 3.06
C THR A 310 6.92 24.13 3.82
N GLU A 311 8.07 24.56 3.31
CA GLU A 311 8.84 25.69 3.87
C GLU A 311 8.01 27.00 3.86
N LYS A 312 7.22 27.26 2.81
CA LYS A 312 6.45 28.49 2.67
C LYS A 312 5.13 28.47 3.43
N LEU A 313 4.40 27.36 3.40
CA LEU A 313 3.01 27.26 3.88
C LEU A 313 2.88 26.45 5.18
N GLY A 314 3.88 25.65 5.52
CA GLY A 314 3.85 24.68 6.62
C GLY A 314 3.15 23.36 6.24
N ASP A 315 3.53 22.28 6.91
CA ASP A 315 3.09 20.92 6.62
C ASP A 315 1.55 20.78 6.68
N THR A 316 0.91 21.36 7.68
CA THR A 316 -0.56 21.25 7.87
C THR A 316 -1.35 21.88 6.72
N ARG A 317 -0.94 23.05 6.25
CA ARG A 317 -1.63 23.72 5.14
C ARG A 317 -1.45 22.96 3.83
N VAL A 318 -0.22 22.47 3.58
CA VAL A 318 0.09 21.68 2.38
C VAL A 318 -0.69 20.37 2.38
N LEU A 319 -0.78 19.68 3.53
CA LEU A 319 -1.59 18.49 3.71
C LEU A 319 -3.05 18.74 3.34
N MET A 320 -3.65 19.82 3.86
CA MET A 320 -5.05 20.16 3.59
C MET A 320 -5.26 20.55 2.13
N LEU A 321 -4.36 21.33 1.52
CA LEU A 321 -4.41 21.65 0.09
C LEU A 321 -4.33 20.37 -0.76
N GLY A 322 -3.40 19.48 -0.47
CA GLY A 322 -3.28 18.20 -1.16
C GLY A 322 -4.56 17.37 -1.07
N GLN A 323 -5.14 17.27 0.14
CA GLN A 323 -6.41 16.55 0.36
C GLN A 323 -7.58 17.17 -0.42
N ILE A 324 -7.72 18.50 -0.41
CA ILE A 324 -8.80 19.21 -1.13
C ILE A 324 -8.65 19.02 -2.64
N ILE A 325 -7.45 19.21 -3.19
CA ILE A 325 -7.20 19.05 -4.64
C ILE A 325 -7.47 17.61 -5.07
N LEU A 326 -7.03 16.63 -4.29
CA LEU A 326 -7.31 15.21 -4.54
C LEU A 326 -8.81 14.94 -4.55
N THR A 327 -9.53 15.46 -3.55
CA THR A 327 -10.99 15.31 -3.46
C THR A 327 -11.70 15.95 -4.65
N LEU A 328 -11.28 17.14 -5.08
CA LEU A 328 -11.81 17.82 -6.27
C LEU A 328 -11.57 17.01 -7.54
N GLY A 329 -10.36 16.43 -7.71
CA GLY A 329 -10.07 15.55 -8.84
C GLY A 329 -11.00 14.36 -8.90
N MET A 330 -11.28 13.72 -7.73
CA MET A 330 -12.23 12.61 -7.65
C MET A 330 -13.69 13.03 -7.90
N ILE A 331 -14.11 14.19 -7.41
CA ILE A 331 -15.46 14.74 -7.68
C ILE A 331 -15.64 14.97 -9.17
N ILE A 332 -14.68 15.60 -9.83
CA ILE A 332 -14.73 15.84 -11.28
C ILE A 332 -14.83 14.50 -12.03
N THR A 333 -14.01 13.51 -11.66
CA THR A 333 -14.09 12.16 -12.23
C THR A 333 -15.49 11.54 -12.05
N ALA A 334 -16.11 11.71 -10.87
CA ALA A 334 -17.44 11.14 -10.58
C ALA A 334 -18.58 11.80 -11.35
N ILE A 335 -18.48 13.12 -11.63
CA ILE A 335 -19.50 13.90 -12.33
C ILE A 335 -19.43 13.65 -13.83
N LEU A 336 -18.24 13.52 -14.39
CA LEU A 336 -18.06 13.39 -15.84
C LEU A 336 -18.53 12.03 -16.34
N ASN A 337 -19.30 12.06 -17.45
CA ASN A 337 -19.77 10.82 -18.08
C ASN A 337 -18.59 10.11 -18.78
N PRO A 338 -18.31 8.84 -18.45
CA PRO A 338 -17.22 8.11 -19.07
C PRO A 338 -17.37 7.91 -20.58
N LEU A 339 -18.58 8.04 -21.13
CA LEU A 339 -18.84 7.98 -22.58
C LEU A 339 -18.27 9.17 -23.36
N HIS A 340 -17.88 10.27 -22.71
CA HIS A 340 -17.19 11.39 -23.35
C HIS A 340 -15.71 11.08 -23.67
N GLY A 341 -15.27 9.86 -23.42
CA GLY A 341 -13.93 9.38 -23.72
C GLY A 341 -12.93 9.53 -22.55
N TYR A 342 -11.84 8.79 -22.66
CA TYR A 342 -10.84 8.68 -21.59
C TYR A 342 -10.29 10.04 -21.14
N TRP A 343 -9.85 10.89 -22.09
CA TRP A 343 -9.16 12.13 -21.73
C TRP A 343 -10.04 13.07 -20.91
N LEU A 344 -11.30 13.27 -21.34
CA LEU A 344 -12.19 14.20 -20.64
C LEU A 344 -12.64 13.63 -19.29
N ALA A 345 -13.09 12.37 -19.27
CA ALA A 345 -13.70 11.78 -18.09
C ALA A 345 -12.69 11.33 -17.01
N ILE A 346 -11.49 10.91 -17.41
CA ILE A 346 -10.52 10.26 -16.53
C ILE A 346 -9.16 10.96 -16.58
N GLY A 347 -8.57 11.13 -17.75
CA GLY A 347 -7.18 11.59 -17.93
C GLY A 347 -6.91 12.99 -17.40
N LEU A 348 -7.77 13.97 -17.70
CA LEU A 348 -7.63 15.33 -17.18
C LEU A 348 -7.85 15.42 -15.66
N PRO A 349 -8.91 14.80 -15.07
CA PRO A 349 -9.06 14.73 -13.62
C PRO A 349 -7.88 14.05 -12.90
N MET A 350 -7.21 13.09 -13.53
CA MET A 350 -6.02 12.44 -12.99
C MET A 350 -4.87 13.40 -12.73
N ILE A 351 -4.79 14.52 -13.44
CA ILE A 351 -3.78 15.56 -13.18
C ILE A 351 -3.99 16.17 -11.79
N LEU A 352 -5.24 16.52 -11.45
CA LEU A 352 -5.57 17.03 -10.11
C LEU A 352 -5.37 15.96 -9.04
N THR A 353 -5.77 14.72 -9.33
CA THR A 353 -5.58 13.58 -8.42
C THR A 353 -4.08 13.37 -8.13
N GLY A 354 -3.22 13.40 -9.16
CA GLY A 354 -1.78 13.28 -9.02
C GLY A 354 -1.15 14.41 -8.22
N LEU A 355 -1.56 15.66 -8.49
CA LEU A 355 -1.10 16.84 -7.76
C LEU A 355 -1.46 16.75 -6.27
N GLY A 356 -2.72 16.46 -5.97
CA GLY A 356 -3.22 16.33 -4.61
C GLY A 356 -2.52 15.20 -3.84
N GLN A 357 -2.33 14.03 -4.46
CA GLN A 357 -1.63 12.89 -3.87
C GLN A 357 -0.17 13.22 -3.57
N GLY A 358 0.53 13.93 -4.47
CA GLY A 358 1.94 14.31 -4.30
C GLY A 358 2.16 15.27 -3.13
N TRP A 359 1.18 16.13 -2.82
CA TRP A 359 1.25 17.04 -1.69
C TRP A 359 0.69 16.48 -0.39
N LEU A 360 -0.08 15.39 -0.43
CA LEU A 360 -0.74 14.81 0.74
C LEU A 360 0.15 13.82 1.49
N LEU A 361 0.83 12.91 0.79
CA LEU A 361 1.36 11.69 1.39
C LEU A 361 2.49 11.92 2.40
N ALA A 362 3.45 12.77 2.09
CA ALA A 362 4.59 13.00 2.99
C ALA A 362 4.18 13.83 4.23
N PRO A 363 3.42 14.96 4.13
CA PRO A 363 2.90 15.65 5.30
C PRO A 363 1.99 14.78 6.17
N LEU A 364 1.21 13.88 5.57
CA LEU A 364 0.36 12.93 6.30
C LEU A 364 1.22 11.91 7.09
N THR A 365 2.36 11.50 6.52
CA THR A 365 3.32 10.64 7.23
C THR A 365 4.00 11.38 8.38
N SER A 366 4.41 12.64 8.17
CA SER A 366 4.96 13.51 9.22
C SER A 366 3.97 13.72 10.37
N ALA A 367 2.69 13.97 10.05
CA ALA A 367 1.63 14.09 11.05
C ALA A 367 1.41 12.78 11.84
N GLY A 368 1.61 11.62 11.22
CA GLY A 368 1.52 10.31 11.88
C GLY A 368 2.59 10.03 12.93
N ILE A 369 3.71 10.76 12.90
CA ILE A 369 4.80 10.67 13.88
C ILE A 369 4.91 11.93 14.75
N TYR A 370 3.96 12.86 14.63
CA TYR A 370 3.99 14.14 15.34
C TYR A 370 3.95 13.96 16.86
N GLY A 371 4.88 14.62 17.58
CA GLY A 371 4.94 14.62 19.04
C GLY A 371 5.17 13.24 19.67
N VAL A 372 5.88 12.35 18.98
CA VAL A 372 6.22 11.01 19.50
C VAL A 372 7.64 11.00 20.04
N ASP A 373 7.81 10.42 21.22
CA ASP A 373 9.13 10.17 21.78
C ASP A 373 9.98 9.27 20.86
N ALA A 374 11.30 9.47 20.86
CA ALA A 374 12.23 8.70 20.03
C ALA A 374 12.07 7.18 20.22
N LYS A 375 11.71 6.71 21.42
CA LYS A 375 11.46 5.30 21.76
C LYS A 375 10.25 4.69 21.02
N LEU A 376 9.25 5.50 20.69
CA LEU A 376 8.01 5.09 20.03
C LEU A 376 7.96 5.46 18.54
N SER A 377 8.97 6.14 18.01
CA SER A 377 8.99 6.61 16.61
C SER A 377 8.83 5.47 15.60
N GLY A 378 9.46 4.32 15.86
CA GLY A 378 9.32 3.11 15.04
C GLY A 378 7.89 2.56 15.05
N ALA A 379 7.24 2.51 16.23
CA ALA A 379 5.86 2.06 16.36
C ALA A 379 4.88 3.02 15.65
N ALA A 380 5.09 4.33 15.76
CA ALA A 380 4.26 5.35 15.09
C ALA A 380 4.38 5.29 13.57
N SER A 381 5.60 5.14 13.04
CA SER A 381 5.83 4.95 11.61
C SER A 381 5.24 3.63 11.12
N GLY A 382 5.43 2.54 11.86
CA GLY A 382 4.80 1.25 11.59
C GLY A 382 3.28 1.35 11.55
N MET A 383 2.68 2.06 12.52
CA MET A 383 1.23 2.29 12.56
C MET A 383 0.72 3.05 11.34
N THR A 384 1.42 4.11 10.91
CA THR A 384 1.09 4.85 9.68
C THR A 384 1.08 3.91 8.46
N ASN A 385 2.06 3.02 8.34
CA ASN A 385 2.13 2.05 7.25
C ASN A 385 1.07 0.93 7.37
N THR A 386 0.78 0.46 8.57
CA THR A 386 -0.29 -0.52 8.82
C THR A 386 -1.65 0.05 8.40
N MET A 387 -1.97 1.29 8.79
CA MET A 387 -3.19 1.98 8.36
C MET A 387 -3.25 2.17 6.85
N HIS A 388 -2.12 2.45 6.22
CA HIS A 388 -2.00 2.51 4.77
C HIS A 388 -2.37 1.18 4.10
N GLN A 389 -1.89 0.06 4.62
CA GLN A 389 -2.15 -1.24 4.02
C GLN A 389 -3.57 -1.78 4.31
N LEU A 390 -4.08 -1.59 5.51
CA LEU A 390 -5.38 -2.15 5.91
C LEU A 390 -6.57 -1.35 5.37
N GLY A 391 -6.41 -0.06 5.09
CA GLY A 391 -7.48 0.76 4.51
C GLY A 391 -7.96 0.26 3.16
N GLY A 392 -7.03 -0.11 2.28
CA GLY A 392 -7.33 -0.53 0.92
C GLY A 392 -8.32 -1.70 0.81
N PRO A 393 -8.05 -2.85 1.43
CA PRO A 393 -8.94 -4.01 1.41
C PRO A 393 -10.35 -3.72 1.92
N ILE A 394 -10.46 -2.94 2.99
CA ILE A 394 -11.75 -2.56 3.55
C ILE A 394 -12.51 -1.67 2.57
N GLY A 395 -11.86 -0.63 2.01
CA GLY A 395 -12.49 0.25 1.04
C GLY A 395 -12.95 -0.47 -0.23
N LEU A 396 -12.08 -1.31 -0.80
CA LEU A 396 -12.41 -2.10 -1.98
C LEU A 396 -13.56 -3.07 -1.72
N SER A 397 -13.59 -3.73 -0.55
CA SER A 397 -14.65 -4.68 -0.20
C SER A 397 -16.00 -4.02 -0.01
N ILE A 398 -16.04 -2.81 0.57
CA ILE A 398 -17.27 -1.99 0.65
C ILE A 398 -17.78 -1.65 -0.75
N ILE A 399 -16.91 -1.21 -1.65
CA ILE A 399 -17.31 -0.93 -3.05
C ILE A 399 -17.86 -2.18 -3.72
N VAL A 400 -17.16 -3.31 -3.63
CA VAL A 400 -17.64 -4.59 -4.21
C VAL A 400 -18.99 -4.99 -3.63
N PHE A 401 -19.21 -4.81 -2.32
CA PHE A 401 -20.49 -5.07 -1.67
C PHE A 401 -21.65 -4.29 -2.31
N PHE A 402 -21.45 -2.99 -2.52
CA PHE A 402 -22.51 -2.13 -3.09
C PHE A 402 -22.67 -2.27 -4.60
N THR A 403 -21.64 -2.68 -5.34
CA THR A 403 -21.63 -2.65 -6.80
C THR A 403 -21.79 -4.01 -7.48
N SER A 404 -21.69 -5.11 -6.75
CA SER A 404 -21.71 -6.48 -7.30
C SER A 404 -22.95 -6.87 -8.11
N HIS A 405 -24.05 -6.11 -7.99
CA HIS A 405 -25.31 -6.34 -8.72
C HIS A 405 -25.48 -5.40 -9.93
N ILE A 406 -24.55 -4.45 -10.13
CA ILE A 406 -24.67 -3.45 -11.19
C ILE A 406 -24.06 -4.03 -12.47
N VAL A 407 -24.91 -4.29 -13.46
CA VAL A 407 -24.49 -4.84 -14.76
C VAL A 407 -24.11 -3.74 -15.76
N ASN A 408 -24.83 -2.60 -15.74
CA ASN A 408 -24.50 -1.47 -16.63
C ASN A 408 -23.18 -0.82 -16.22
N LEU A 409 -22.21 -0.83 -17.13
CA LEU A 409 -20.84 -0.38 -16.86
C LEU A 409 -20.72 1.12 -16.55
N VAL A 410 -21.59 1.96 -17.17
CA VAL A 410 -21.63 3.41 -16.91
C VAL A 410 -22.18 3.67 -15.50
N ASN A 411 -23.26 3.00 -15.12
CA ASN A 411 -23.81 3.08 -13.76
C ASN A 411 -22.80 2.56 -12.73
N TYR A 412 -22.14 1.45 -13.04
CA TYR A 412 -21.05 0.90 -12.21
C TYR A 412 -19.95 1.93 -11.98
N TYR A 413 -19.46 2.58 -13.05
CA TYR A 413 -18.46 3.64 -12.96
C TYR A 413 -18.92 4.77 -12.01
N HIS A 414 -20.10 5.32 -12.22
CA HIS A 414 -20.60 6.43 -11.40
C HIS A 414 -20.74 6.05 -9.92
N VAL A 415 -21.32 4.89 -9.63
CA VAL A 415 -21.46 4.41 -8.24
C VAL A 415 -20.10 4.21 -7.57
N VAL A 416 -19.15 3.58 -8.27
CA VAL A 416 -17.78 3.42 -7.75
C VAL A 416 -17.13 4.75 -7.47
N MET A 417 -17.19 5.71 -8.43
CA MET A 417 -16.54 7.01 -8.26
C MET A 417 -17.18 7.83 -7.13
N TRP A 418 -18.50 7.79 -6.96
CA TRP A 418 -19.18 8.47 -5.85
C TRP A 418 -18.85 7.85 -4.49
N LEU A 419 -18.68 6.52 -4.39
CA LEU A 419 -18.22 5.88 -3.16
C LEU A 419 -16.78 6.30 -2.82
N ILE A 420 -15.90 6.41 -3.82
CA ILE A 420 -14.53 6.93 -3.64
C ILE A 420 -14.57 8.40 -3.18
N VAL A 421 -15.44 9.23 -3.76
CA VAL A 421 -15.64 10.62 -3.33
C VAL A 421 -16.10 10.69 -1.88
N MET A 422 -17.02 9.82 -1.47
CA MET A 422 -17.45 9.72 -0.05
C MET A 422 -16.28 9.47 0.88
N TYR A 423 -15.37 8.53 0.54
CA TYR A 423 -14.17 8.31 1.32
C TYR A 423 -13.30 9.57 1.40
N MET A 424 -13.08 10.24 0.28
CA MET A 424 -12.26 11.45 0.25
C MET A 424 -12.88 12.60 1.06
N LEU A 425 -14.18 12.81 0.98
CA LEU A 425 -14.88 13.81 1.79
C LEU A 425 -14.78 13.50 3.28
N LEU A 426 -14.99 12.24 3.68
CA LEU A 426 -14.82 11.81 5.06
C LEU A 426 -13.39 12.05 5.56
N GLY A 427 -12.39 11.71 4.75
CA GLY A 427 -10.97 11.99 5.03
C GLY A 427 -10.71 13.49 5.19
N THR A 428 -11.28 14.32 4.32
CA THR A 428 -11.15 15.78 4.38
C THR A 428 -11.73 16.35 5.69
N VAL A 429 -12.91 15.91 6.08
CA VAL A 429 -13.54 16.33 7.35
C VAL A 429 -12.70 15.93 8.56
N ILE A 430 -12.24 14.69 8.62
CA ILE A 430 -11.42 14.18 9.74
C ILE A 430 -10.10 14.94 9.85
N LEU A 431 -9.40 15.13 8.73
CA LEU A 431 -8.15 15.88 8.72
C LEU A 431 -8.38 17.34 9.11
N TRP A 432 -9.43 17.98 8.60
CA TRP A 432 -9.77 19.35 8.99
C TRP A 432 -10.05 19.51 10.50
N LEU A 433 -10.79 18.58 11.11
CA LEU A 433 -11.10 18.61 12.53
C LEU A 433 -9.87 18.35 13.41
N THR A 434 -8.96 17.49 12.97
CA THR A 434 -7.83 17.03 13.79
C THR A 434 -6.56 17.86 13.60
N GLN A 435 -6.31 18.37 12.40
CA GLN A 435 -5.09 19.13 12.11
C GLN A 435 -5.15 20.61 12.54
N ARG A 436 -6.34 21.15 12.77
CA ARG A 436 -6.50 22.54 13.31
C ARG A 436 -5.84 22.76 14.66
N SER A 437 -5.74 21.74 15.48
CA SER A 437 -5.09 21.83 16.79
C SER A 437 -3.57 21.97 16.73
N SER A 438 -2.94 21.69 15.58
CA SER A 438 -1.50 21.89 15.38
C SER A 438 -1.10 23.37 15.22
N ASN A 439 -2.02 24.24 14.79
CA ASN A 439 -1.76 25.67 14.57
C ASN A 439 -1.89 26.54 15.85
N LYS A 440 -2.14 25.93 17.02
CA LYS A 440 -2.28 26.63 18.29
C LYS A 440 -1.09 26.46 19.24
N ILE A 441 0.02 25.89 18.77
CA ILE A 441 1.33 25.80 19.43
C ILE A 441 2.36 26.45 18.50
#